data_c68e134d97b671efb33640deb131a7c7
#
_entry.id   c68e134d97b671efb33640deb131a7c7
#
_cell.length_a   1.000
_cell.length_b   1.000
_cell.length_c   1.000
_cell.angle_alpha   90.00
_cell.angle_beta   90.00
_cell.angle_gamma   90.00
#
_symmetry.space_group_name_H-M   'P 1'
#
loop_
_entity.id
_entity.type
_entity.pdbx_description
1 polymer ?
#
loop_
_entity_poly.entity_id
_entity_poly.type
_entity_poly.pdbx_seq_one_letter_code
_entity_poly.pdbx_strand_id
1 'polypeptide(L)'
;ARKVVRRIMKRLALPIRSMLYASGIATKGLPNMDNALLASVSGLPAFLLYMGVAIGLFLAFMKIYAMVTPHDEHALIRANNPAASISYGGAMLGFVLPIASAVQNSISLLDVLAWGVVAGVLQILCFLVFRLFHSDIVTRIEQGQTAAAMHLAAVSLSVGLLNAAAMTY
;
A
#
# COMPACT_ATOMS: atom_id res chain seq x y z
N ALA A 1 46.31 -30.20 5.53
CA ALA A 1 45.50 -29.00 5.18
C ALA A 1 44.29 -28.81 6.11
N ARG A 2 43.44 -29.79 6.37
CA ARG A 2 42.21 -29.65 7.20
C ARG A 2 42.48 -29.25 8.67
N LYS A 3 43.57 -29.74 9.31
CA LYS A 3 43.94 -29.40 10.69
C LYS A 3 44.43 -27.92 10.85
N VAL A 4 45.12 -27.37 9.84
CA VAL A 4 45.62 -26.02 9.83
C VAL A 4 44.45 -25.01 9.68
N VAL A 5 43.52 -25.26 8.74
CA VAL A 5 42.31 -24.45 8.55
C VAL A 5 41.47 -24.39 9.82
N ARG A 6 41.26 -25.55 10.49
CA ARG A 6 40.51 -25.62 11.74
C ARG A 6 41.15 -24.82 12.88
N ARG A 7 42.50 -24.73 12.90
CA ARG A 7 43.26 -23.99 13.91
C ARG A 7 43.19 -22.47 13.65
N ILE A 8 43.22 -22.07 12.38
CA ILE A 8 43.07 -20.68 11.95
C ILE A 8 41.66 -20.18 12.27
N MET A 9 40.64 -20.98 11.92
CA MET A 9 39.24 -20.66 12.20
C MET A 9 38.95 -20.52 13.71
N LYS A 10 39.54 -21.37 14.56
CA LYS A 10 39.44 -21.22 16.02
C LYS A 10 40.11 -19.94 16.54
N ARG A 11 41.26 -19.55 15.98
CA ARG A 11 41.98 -18.33 16.38
C ARG A 11 41.29 -17.06 15.96
N LEU A 12 40.59 -17.06 14.81
CA LEU A 12 39.80 -15.93 14.32
C LEU A 12 38.44 -15.81 15.04
N ALA A 13 37.87 -16.93 15.48
CA ALA A 13 36.56 -16.94 16.16
C ALA A 13 36.64 -16.41 17.60
N LEU A 14 37.76 -16.56 18.28
CA LEU A 14 37.93 -16.11 19.67
C LEU A 14 37.80 -14.57 19.84
N PRO A 15 38.48 -13.72 19.06
CA PRO A 15 38.35 -12.26 19.18
C PRO A 15 36.98 -11.76 18.75
N ILE A 16 36.35 -12.39 17.74
CA ILE A 16 34.98 -12.02 17.32
C ILE A 16 33.97 -12.33 18.42
N ARG A 17 34.13 -13.48 19.07
CA ARG A 17 33.24 -13.90 20.17
C ARG A 17 33.37 -12.99 21.39
N SER A 18 34.59 -12.57 21.78
CA SER A 18 34.81 -11.62 22.87
C SER A 18 34.28 -10.22 22.52
N MET A 19 34.38 -9.81 21.27
CA MET A 19 33.86 -8.52 20.79
C MET A 19 32.30 -8.51 20.79
N LEU A 20 31.64 -9.62 20.43
CA LEU A 20 30.19 -9.79 20.50
C LEU A 20 29.69 -9.83 21.95
N TYR A 21 30.44 -10.43 22.89
CA TYR A 21 30.13 -10.39 24.31
C TYR A 21 30.32 -8.99 24.91
N ALA A 22 31.35 -8.25 24.50
CA ALA A 22 31.62 -6.90 24.97
C ALA A 22 30.59 -5.88 24.45
N SER A 23 30.01 -6.11 23.29
CA SER A 23 28.96 -5.24 22.69
C SER A 23 27.54 -5.51 23.22
N GLY A 24 27.36 -6.46 24.13
CA GLY A 24 26.05 -6.84 24.66
C GLY A 24 25.13 -7.56 23.67
N ILE A 25 25.57 -7.75 22.42
CA ILE A 25 24.81 -8.42 21.38
C ILE A 25 24.69 -9.93 21.64
N ALA A 26 25.71 -10.52 22.29
CA ALA A 26 25.75 -11.96 22.59
C ALA A 26 24.96 -12.38 23.83
N THR A 27 24.47 -11.42 24.64
CA THR A 27 23.65 -11.73 25.84
C THR A 27 22.16 -11.85 25.56
N LYS A 28 21.67 -11.31 24.44
CA LYS A 28 20.37 -11.68 23.90
C LYS A 28 20.61 -12.92 23.03
N GLY A 29 20.38 -14.12 23.59
CA GLY A 29 20.44 -15.36 22.84
C GLY A 29 19.79 -15.16 21.48
N LEU A 30 20.45 -15.59 20.41
CA LEU A 30 19.85 -15.62 19.06
C LEU A 30 18.48 -16.31 19.25
N PRO A 31 17.36 -15.69 18.87
CA PRO A 31 16.07 -16.34 19.00
C PRO A 31 16.19 -17.69 18.28
N ASN A 32 15.87 -18.78 18.99
CA ASN A 32 15.78 -20.08 18.36
C ASN A 32 14.95 -19.91 17.09
N MET A 33 15.45 -20.38 15.94
CA MET A 33 14.74 -20.24 14.66
C MET A 33 13.28 -20.72 14.79
N ASP A 34 13.05 -21.75 15.60
CA ASP A 34 11.70 -22.25 15.88
C ASP A 34 10.83 -21.20 16.60
N ASN A 35 11.37 -20.47 17.59
CA ASN A 35 10.64 -19.41 18.29
C ASN A 35 10.38 -18.20 17.38
N ALA A 36 11.31 -17.87 16.47
CA ALA A 36 11.12 -16.80 15.49
C ALA A 36 10.04 -17.17 14.47
N LEU A 37 10.03 -18.42 13.99
CA LEU A 37 8.99 -18.93 13.08
C LEU A 37 7.62 -18.96 13.76
N LEU A 38 7.54 -19.46 15.02
CA LEU A 38 6.29 -19.48 15.78
C LEU A 38 5.76 -18.06 16.03
N ALA A 39 6.63 -17.09 16.35
CA ALA A 39 6.24 -15.70 16.50
C ALA A 39 5.71 -15.10 15.19
N SER A 40 6.33 -15.41 14.05
CA SER A 40 5.87 -14.96 12.74
C SER A 40 4.51 -15.57 12.37
N VAL A 41 4.34 -16.89 12.61
CA VAL A 41 3.08 -17.59 12.30
C VAL A 41 1.95 -17.13 13.21
N SER A 42 2.22 -16.78 14.47
CA SER A 42 1.21 -16.25 15.39
C SER A 42 0.61 -14.91 14.96
N GLY A 43 1.32 -14.13 14.15
CA GLY A 43 0.82 -12.89 13.53
C GLY A 43 -0.09 -13.07 12.32
N LEU A 44 -0.13 -14.27 11.71
CA LEU A 44 -0.91 -14.53 10.50
C LEU A 44 -2.41 -14.22 10.62
N PRO A 45 -3.12 -14.58 11.70
CA PRO A 45 -4.55 -14.26 11.83
C PRO A 45 -4.81 -12.76 11.80
N ALA A 46 -4.00 -11.96 12.50
CA ALA A 46 -4.10 -10.50 12.47
C ALA A 46 -3.80 -9.95 11.06
N PHE A 47 -2.73 -10.43 10.43
CA PHE A 47 -2.39 -10.06 9.04
C PHE A 47 -3.55 -10.33 8.09
N LEU A 48 -4.14 -11.54 8.12
CA LEU A 48 -5.26 -11.90 7.24
C LEU A 48 -6.48 -11.02 7.49
N LEU A 49 -6.75 -10.66 8.74
CA LEU A 49 -7.87 -9.81 9.11
C LEU A 49 -7.68 -8.37 8.58
N TYR A 50 -6.51 -7.76 8.80
CA TYR A 50 -6.21 -6.43 8.29
C TYR A 50 -6.19 -6.39 6.76
N MET A 51 -5.61 -7.41 6.12
CA MET A 51 -5.59 -7.55 4.67
C MET A 51 -7.02 -7.70 4.11
N GLY A 52 -7.86 -8.53 4.75
CA GLY A 52 -9.25 -8.71 4.37
C GLY A 52 -10.05 -7.41 4.44
N VAL A 53 -9.86 -6.63 5.51
CA VAL A 53 -10.49 -5.30 5.67
C VAL A 53 -10.00 -4.33 4.60
N ALA A 54 -8.69 -4.27 4.34
CA ALA A 54 -8.12 -3.39 3.31
C ALA A 54 -8.65 -3.73 1.91
N ILE A 55 -8.71 -5.02 1.56
CA ILE A 55 -9.28 -5.48 0.28
C ILE A 55 -10.78 -5.16 0.22
N GLY A 56 -11.53 -5.37 1.30
CA GLY A 56 -12.95 -5.05 1.36
C GLY A 56 -13.22 -3.56 1.12
N LEU A 57 -12.45 -2.68 1.77
CA LEU A 57 -12.49 -1.23 1.55
C LEU A 57 -12.15 -0.86 0.10
N PHE A 58 -11.13 -1.49 -0.47
CA PHE A 58 -10.73 -1.26 -1.85
C PHE A 58 -11.83 -1.65 -2.84
N LEU A 59 -12.43 -2.83 -2.68
CA LEU A 59 -13.52 -3.28 -3.55
C LEU A 59 -14.77 -2.41 -3.40
N ALA A 60 -15.09 -1.99 -2.16
CA ALA A 60 -16.20 -1.07 -1.90
C ALA A 60 -15.95 0.29 -2.57
N PHE A 61 -14.74 0.83 -2.43
CA PHE A 61 -14.35 2.07 -3.09
C PHE A 61 -14.47 1.98 -4.61
N MET A 62 -13.92 0.94 -5.23
CA MET A 62 -14.01 0.73 -6.68
C MET A 62 -15.46 0.77 -7.18
N LYS A 63 -16.34 0.07 -6.46
CA LYS A 63 -17.77 0.03 -6.80
C LYS A 63 -18.43 1.40 -6.66
N ILE A 64 -18.18 2.08 -5.53
CA ILE A 64 -18.77 3.41 -5.27
C ILE A 64 -18.23 4.43 -6.27
N TYR A 65 -16.93 4.41 -6.56
CA TYR A 65 -16.31 5.30 -7.54
C TYR A 65 -16.93 5.14 -8.92
N ALA A 66 -17.06 3.89 -9.42
CA ALA A 66 -17.71 3.61 -10.69
C ALA A 66 -19.21 3.98 -10.73
N MET A 67 -19.88 4.08 -9.58
CA MET A 67 -21.26 4.58 -9.50
C MET A 67 -21.34 6.12 -9.51
N VAL A 68 -20.30 6.81 -9.06
CA VAL A 68 -20.22 8.27 -9.01
C VAL A 68 -19.73 8.84 -10.34
N THR A 69 -18.88 8.11 -11.05
CA THR A 69 -18.44 8.51 -12.39
C THR A 69 -19.59 8.36 -13.40
N PRO A 70 -19.80 9.34 -14.30
CA PRO A 70 -20.93 9.34 -15.23
C PRO A 70 -20.81 8.36 -16.38
N HIS A 71 -19.61 7.84 -16.65
CA HIS A 71 -19.33 6.87 -17.71
C HIS A 71 -19.12 5.47 -17.13
N ASP A 72 -19.40 4.44 -17.93
CA ASP A 72 -19.16 3.05 -17.53
C ASP A 72 -17.69 2.68 -17.80
N GLU A 73 -16.85 2.83 -16.77
CA GLU A 73 -15.42 2.49 -16.88
C GLU A 73 -15.22 1.04 -17.31
N HIS A 74 -16.02 0.11 -16.78
CA HIS A 74 -15.85 -1.30 -17.09
C HIS A 74 -16.20 -1.62 -18.55
N ALA A 75 -17.23 -0.97 -19.11
CA ALA A 75 -17.56 -1.11 -20.52
C ALA A 75 -16.47 -0.52 -21.40
N LEU A 76 -15.97 0.69 -21.07
CA LEU A 76 -14.90 1.33 -21.80
C LEU A 76 -13.59 0.53 -21.75
N ILE A 77 -13.23 -0.01 -20.60
CA ILE A 77 -12.03 -0.86 -20.45
C ILE A 77 -12.17 -2.14 -21.28
N ARG A 78 -13.36 -2.78 -21.29
CA ARG A 78 -13.63 -3.95 -22.14
C ARG A 78 -13.57 -3.60 -23.64
N ALA A 79 -13.94 -2.37 -24.00
CA ALA A 79 -13.80 -1.85 -25.36
C ALA A 79 -12.36 -1.40 -25.70
N ASN A 80 -11.39 -1.72 -24.83
CA ASN A 80 -9.98 -1.41 -24.99
C ASN A 80 -9.66 0.11 -25.02
N ASN A 81 -10.44 0.91 -24.28
CA ASN A 81 -10.19 2.35 -24.14
C ASN A 81 -9.04 2.60 -23.14
N PRO A 82 -7.87 3.09 -23.59
CA PRO A 82 -6.73 3.30 -22.72
C PRO A 82 -6.94 4.46 -21.75
N ALA A 83 -7.71 5.49 -22.11
CA ALA A 83 -7.97 6.62 -21.24
C ALA A 83 -8.80 6.21 -20.01
N ALA A 84 -9.84 5.38 -20.19
CA ALA A 84 -10.61 4.83 -19.09
C ALA A 84 -9.75 3.98 -18.14
N SER A 85 -8.87 3.14 -18.71
CA SER A 85 -7.94 2.32 -17.90
C SER A 85 -6.97 3.17 -17.08
N ILE A 86 -6.41 4.24 -17.65
CA ILE A 86 -5.47 5.14 -17.01
C ILE A 86 -6.15 5.94 -15.89
N SER A 87 -7.31 6.55 -16.16
CA SER A 87 -8.03 7.36 -15.18
C SER A 87 -8.52 6.53 -14.00
N TYR A 88 -9.14 5.39 -14.28
CA TYR A 88 -9.63 4.48 -13.25
C TYR A 88 -8.49 3.87 -12.43
N GLY A 89 -7.41 3.43 -13.09
CA GLY A 89 -6.19 2.94 -12.43
C GLY A 89 -5.55 3.99 -11.53
N GLY A 90 -5.52 5.26 -11.96
CA GLY A 90 -5.05 6.39 -11.15
C GLY A 90 -5.88 6.61 -9.90
N ALA A 91 -7.21 6.52 -9.99
CA ALA A 91 -8.11 6.63 -8.84
C ALA A 91 -7.91 5.46 -7.85
N MET A 92 -7.76 4.23 -8.37
CA MET A 92 -7.49 3.03 -7.56
C MET A 92 -6.18 3.16 -6.78
N LEU A 93 -5.09 3.51 -7.45
CA LEU A 93 -3.78 3.70 -6.82
C LEU A 93 -3.80 4.87 -5.83
N GLY A 94 -4.49 5.97 -6.16
CA GLY A 94 -4.67 7.10 -5.26
C GLY A 94 -5.41 6.73 -3.98
N PHE A 95 -6.34 5.77 -4.03
CA PHE A 95 -7.03 5.26 -2.85
C PHE A 95 -6.19 4.24 -2.06
N VAL A 96 -5.42 3.38 -2.74
CA VAL A 96 -4.60 2.35 -2.07
C VAL A 96 -3.51 2.96 -1.20
N LEU A 97 -2.92 4.10 -1.60
CA LEU A 97 -1.86 4.76 -0.83
C LEU A 97 -2.29 5.10 0.61
N PRO A 98 -3.40 5.84 0.86
CA PRO A 98 -3.85 6.11 2.22
C PRO A 98 -4.33 4.85 2.97
N ILE A 99 -4.90 3.86 2.29
CA ILE A 99 -5.24 2.58 2.94
C ILE A 99 -3.99 1.87 3.45
N ALA A 100 -2.92 1.83 2.66
CA ALA A 100 -1.65 1.25 3.09
C ALA A 100 -1.07 2.00 4.30
N SER A 101 -1.15 3.33 4.32
CA SER A 101 -0.75 4.15 5.46
C SER A 101 -1.63 3.88 6.69
N ALA A 102 -2.94 3.79 6.52
CA ALA A 102 -3.86 3.46 7.60
C ALA A 102 -3.55 2.09 8.22
N VAL A 103 -3.32 1.05 7.41
CA VAL A 103 -2.95 -0.29 7.91
C VAL A 103 -1.64 -0.26 8.70
N GLN A 104 -0.66 0.56 8.30
CA GLN A 104 0.63 0.67 8.98
C GLN A 104 0.56 1.43 10.31
N ASN A 105 -0.27 2.45 10.41
CA ASN A 105 -0.26 3.42 11.52
C ASN A 105 -1.46 3.25 12.47
N SER A 106 -2.50 2.52 12.09
CA SER A 106 -3.70 2.36 12.92
C SER A 106 -3.48 1.44 14.11
N ILE A 107 -4.08 1.81 15.23
CA ILE A 107 -4.03 1.05 16.48
C ILE A 107 -5.11 -0.04 16.57
N SER A 108 -6.11 -0.01 15.68
CA SER A 108 -7.22 -0.97 15.66
C SER A 108 -7.83 -1.10 14.25
N LEU A 109 -8.60 -2.18 14.04
CA LEU A 109 -9.35 -2.37 12.79
C LEU A 109 -10.42 -1.29 12.55
N LEU A 110 -11.05 -0.78 13.62
CA LEU A 110 -12.03 0.30 13.51
C LEU A 110 -11.37 1.60 13.04
N ASP A 111 -10.13 1.81 13.43
CA ASP A 111 -9.34 2.96 12.99
C ASP A 111 -9.02 2.85 11.49
N VAL A 112 -8.60 1.66 11.01
CA VAL A 112 -8.42 1.41 9.57
C VAL A 112 -9.71 1.65 8.78
N LEU A 113 -10.85 1.22 9.31
CA LEU A 113 -12.16 1.44 8.67
C LEU A 113 -12.49 2.93 8.61
N ALA A 114 -12.31 3.67 9.72
CA ALA A 114 -12.60 5.10 9.78
C ALA A 114 -11.74 5.89 8.79
N TRP A 115 -10.42 5.69 8.82
CA TRP A 115 -9.51 6.36 7.89
C TRP A 115 -9.68 5.89 6.45
N GLY A 116 -10.06 4.63 6.23
CA GLY A 116 -10.41 4.12 4.91
C GLY A 116 -11.62 4.81 4.31
N VAL A 117 -12.66 5.07 5.11
CA VAL A 117 -13.83 5.84 4.67
C VAL A 117 -13.44 7.29 4.35
N VAL A 118 -12.65 7.94 5.21
CA VAL A 118 -12.14 9.29 4.97
C VAL A 118 -11.34 9.34 3.66
N ALA A 119 -10.45 8.37 3.45
CA ALA A 119 -9.66 8.28 2.21
C ALA A 119 -10.54 8.13 0.97
N GLY A 120 -11.58 7.30 1.04
CA GLY A 120 -12.53 7.12 -0.06
C GLY A 120 -13.30 8.40 -0.38
N VAL A 121 -13.79 9.10 0.64
CA VAL A 121 -14.49 10.38 0.47
C VAL A 121 -13.57 11.42 -0.18
N LEU A 122 -12.34 11.56 0.29
CA LEU A 122 -11.36 12.49 -0.29
C LEU A 122 -11.04 12.16 -1.75
N GLN A 123 -10.93 10.87 -2.09
CA GLN A 123 -10.66 10.45 -3.46
C GLN A 123 -11.84 10.72 -4.41
N ILE A 124 -13.07 10.53 -3.94
CA ILE A 124 -14.28 10.90 -4.69
C ILE A 124 -14.37 12.41 -4.86
N LEU A 125 -14.12 13.18 -3.80
CA LEU A 125 -14.10 14.65 -3.86
C LEU A 125 -13.03 15.15 -4.82
N CYS A 126 -11.87 14.51 -4.87
CA CYS A 126 -10.81 14.81 -5.85
C CYS A 126 -11.34 14.72 -7.28
N PHE A 127 -12.04 13.63 -7.64
CA PHE A 127 -12.66 13.48 -8.95
C PHE A 127 -13.72 14.55 -9.21
N LEU A 128 -14.62 14.80 -8.26
CA LEU A 128 -15.71 15.78 -8.43
C LEU A 128 -15.17 17.20 -8.60
N VAL A 129 -14.18 17.58 -7.81
CA VAL A 129 -13.52 18.90 -7.91
C VAL A 129 -12.78 19.01 -9.23
N PHE A 130 -12.04 17.97 -9.64
CA PHE A 130 -11.36 17.97 -10.96
C PHE A 130 -12.36 18.13 -12.11
N ARG A 131 -13.48 17.43 -12.07
CA ARG A 131 -14.56 17.53 -13.04
C ARG A 131 -15.20 18.92 -13.06
N LEU A 132 -15.29 19.60 -11.92
CA LEU A 132 -15.82 20.96 -11.85
C LEU A 132 -14.98 21.96 -12.66
N PHE A 133 -13.65 21.80 -12.62
CA PHE A 133 -12.72 22.64 -13.40
C PHE A 133 -12.51 22.15 -14.85
N HIS A 134 -12.81 20.88 -15.12
CA HIS A 134 -12.63 20.24 -16.42
C HIS A 134 -13.93 19.53 -16.82
N SER A 135 -14.95 20.31 -17.17
CA SER A 135 -16.31 19.79 -17.43
C SER A 135 -16.38 18.81 -18.62
N ASP A 136 -15.41 18.86 -19.52
CA ASP A 136 -15.26 18.01 -20.70
C ASP A 136 -14.50 16.69 -20.41
N ILE A 137 -14.00 16.48 -19.19
CA ILE A 137 -13.13 15.33 -18.86
C ILE A 137 -13.78 13.98 -19.16
N VAL A 138 -15.08 13.84 -18.89
CA VAL A 138 -15.84 12.61 -19.12
C VAL A 138 -15.85 12.27 -20.62
N THR A 139 -16.26 13.21 -21.46
CA THR A 139 -16.28 13.05 -22.92
C THR A 139 -14.89 12.75 -23.49
N ARG A 140 -13.85 13.40 -22.99
CA ARG A 140 -12.47 13.16 -23.41
C ARG A 140 -11.98 11.76 -23.06
N ILE A 141 -12.37 11.24 -21.88
CA ILE A 141 -12.06 9.85 -21.49
C ILE A 141 -12.81 8.87 -22.41
N GLU A 142 -14.11 9.09 -22.66
CA GLU A 142 -14.91 8.26 -23.56
C GLU A 142 -14.31 8.21 -24.98
N GLN A 143 -13.77 9.33 -25.45
CA GLN A 143 -13.07 9.45 -26.75
C GLN A 143 -11.66 8.84 -26.75
N GLY A 144 -11.18 8.28 -25.62
CA GLY A 144 -9.87 7.67 -25.54
C GLY A 144 -8.70 8.65 -25.44
N GLN A 145 -8.94 9.93 -25.05
CA GLN A 145 -7.88 10.93 -24.93
C GLN A 145 -6.99 10.66 -23.71
N THR A 146 -5.89 9.99 -23.92
CA THR A 146 -4.96 9.55 -22.87
C THR A 146 -4.34 10.70 -22.07
N ALA A 147 -4.06 11.85 -22.71
CA ALA A 147 -3.49 13.01 -22.03
C ALA A 147 -4.42 13.55 -20.94
N ALA A 148 -5.73 13.60 -21.19
CA ALA A 148 -6.72 14.01 -20.19
C ALA A 148 -6.81 13.01 -19.04
N ALA A 149 -6.80 11.72 -19.36
CA ALA A 149 -6.82 10.63 -18.37
C ALA A 149 -5.55 10.61 -17.50
N MET A 150 -4.37 10.83 -18.11
CA MET A 150 -3.10 10.92 -17.37
C MET A 150 -3.10 12.10 -16.40
N HIS A 151 -3.66 13.25 -16.81
CA HIS A 151 -3.78 14.41 -15.90
C HIS A 151 -4.68 14.09 -14.70
N LEU A 152 -5.85 13.50 -14.93
CA LEU A 152 -6.75 13.08 -13.85
C LEU A 152 -6.07 12.03 -12.95
N ALA A 153 -5.39 11.04 -13.52
CA ALA A 153 -4.67 10.01 -12.77
C ALA A 153 -3.55 10.62 -11.91
N ALA A 154 -2.77 11.57 -12.43
CA ALA A 154 -1.72 12.25 -11.70
C ALA A 154 -2.27 13.05 -10.50
N VAL A 155 -3.39 13.76 -10.67
CA VAL A 155 -4.05 14.47 -9.59
C VAL A 155 -4.58 13.51 -8.54
N SER A 156 -5.23 12.43 -8.94
CA SER A 156 -5.72 11.37 -8.05
C SER A 156 -4.60 10.76 -7.20
N LEU A 157 -3.46 10.42 -7.83
CA LEU A 157 -2.28 9.90 -7.15
C LEU A 157 -1.67 10.92 -6.18
N SER A 158 -1.59 12.19 -6.60
CA SER A 158 -1.05 13.27 -5.75
C SER A 158 -1.88 13.46 -4.49
N VAL A 159 -3.20 13.51 -4.63
CA VAL A 159 -4.12 13.59 -3.47
C VAL A 159 -4.01 12.37 -2.58
N GLY A 160 -3.93 11.16 -3.17
CA GLY A 160 -3.74 9.93 -2.40
C GLY A 160 -2.43 9.92 -1.61
N LEU A 161 -1.33 10.38 -2.21
CA LEU A 161 -0.03 10.48 -1.54
C LEU A 161 -0.04 11.50 -0.38
N LEU A 162 -0.63 12.67 -0.61
CA LEU A 162 -0.78 13.69 0.44
C LEU A 162 -1.66 13.19 1.60
N ASN A 163 -2.74 12.49 1.28
CA ASN A 163 -3.61 11.89 2.27
C ASN A 163 -2.88 10.80 3.08
N ALA A 164 -2.13 9.93 2.42
CA ALA A 164 -1.31 8.92 3.09
C ALA A 164 -0.26 9.55 4.02
N ALA A 165 0.40 10.63 3.59
CA ALA A 165 1.37 11.37 4.40
C ALA A 165 0.71 12.05 5.62
N ALA A 166 -0.52 12.53 5.49
CA ALA A 166 -1.25 13.14 6.60
C ALA A 166 -1.71 12.16 7.69
N MET A 167 -1.68 10.85 7.40
CA MET A 167 -2.02 9.79 8.36
C MET A 167 -0.84 9.33 9.23
N THR A 168 0.36 9.89 9.02
CA THR A 168 1.55 9.61 9.85
C THR A 168 1.62 10.65 10.96
N TYR A 169 1.31 10.25 12.18
CA TYR A 169 1.36 11.08 13.41
C TYR A 169 2.19 10.39 14.49
#